data_3f6ea940de6d77c858c5fb795408d8a0
#
_entry.id   3f6ea940de6d77c858c5fb795408d8a0
#
_cell.length_a   1.000
_cell.length_b   1.000
_cell.length_c   1.000
_cell.angle_alpha   90.00
_cell.angle_beta   90.00
_cell.angle_gamma   90.00
#
_symmetry.space_group_name_H-M   'P 1'
#
loop_
_entity.id
_entity.type
_entity.pdbx_description
1 polymer ?
#
loop_
_entity_poly.entity_id
_entity_poly.type
_entity_poly.pdbx_seq_one_letter_code
_entity_poly.pdbx_strand_id
1 'polypeptide(L)'
;CIRGISDRDGSCAVNFFSHQPALNYGFYKPDPNKKWQQPMDAPGPQATLQAMKDVMAFWLELGCDGFRVDMAGSLVKHDENQKGTIELWKDVRKFLDQKFPKAAMISEWGEPDKSIEGGFHMDFLLHFGPSHYNDLFRCENPYFSAEGKGSA
;
A
#
# COMPACT_ATOMS: atom_id res chain seq x y z
N CYS A 1 2.73 15.85 4.31
CA CYS A 1 1.77 16.64 3.53
C CYS A 1 2.50 17.76 2.77
N ILE A 2 2.25 17.87 1.49
CA ILE A 2 2.76 18.98 0.67
C ILE A 2 1.71 20.09 0.70
N ARG A 3 2.12 21.30 1.02
CA ARG A 3 1.27 22.49 0.89
C ARG A 3 1.34 23.03 -0.53
N GLY A 4 0.22 23.53 -1.04
CA GLY A 4 0.19 24.36 -2.21
C GLY A 4 0.91 25.70 -2.02
N ILE A 5 1.16 26.39 -3.13
CA ILE A 5 1.94 27.65 -3.14
C ILE A 5 1.06 28.85 -2.78
N SER A 6 -0.27 28.74 -2.97
CA SER A 6 -1.23 29.80 -2.70
C SER A 6 -2.37 29.32 -1.80
N ASP A 7 -3.13 30.27 -1.24
CA ASP A 7 -4.32 29.95 -0.42
C ASP A 7 -5.43 29.21 -1.18
N ARG A 8 -5.34 29.16 -2.50
CA ARG A 8 -6.25 28.41 -3.38
C ARG A 8 -5.81 27.00 -3.65
N ASP A 9 -4.56 26.68 -3.34
CA ASP A 9 -4.00 25.36 -3.58
C ASP A 9 -4.29 24.47 -2.38
N GLY A 10 -4.88 23.30 -2.62
CA GLY A 10 -5.05 22.28 -1.61
C GLY A 10 -3.72 21.73 -1.10
N SER A 11 -3.75 21.09 0.04
CA SER A 11 -2.65 20.26 0.53
C SER A 11 -2.94 18.81 0.24
N CYS A 12 -1.91 18.02 -0.13
CA CYS A 12 -2.05 16.59 -0.33
C CYS A 12 -1.15 15.80 0.62
N ALA A 13 -1.62 14.65 1.04
CA ALA A 13 -0.74 13.66 1.66
C ALA A 13 0.16 13.07 0.58
N VAL A 14 1.40 12.75 0.94
CA VAL A 14 2.32 12.04 0.05
C VAL A 14 2.35 10.56 0.41
N ASN A 15 2.64 9.73 -0.57
CA ASN A 15 2.87 8.32 -0.33
C ASN A 15 4.33 8.10 0.10
N PHE A 16 5.24 8.09 -0.84
CA PHE A 16 6.68 7.89 -0.56
C PHE A 16 7.50 9.13 -0.94
N PHE A 17 7.47 9.54 -2.19
CA PHE A 17 8.19 10.73 -2.66
C PHE A 17 7.33 12.00 -2.62
N SER A 18 7.98 13.15 -2.49
CA SER A 18 7.30 14.46 -2.42
C SER A 18 6.42 14.78 -3.63
N HIS A 19 6.73 14.18 -4.79
CA HIS A 19 5.97 14.33 -6.03
C HIS A 19 4.86 13.27 -6.24
N GLN A 20 4.64 12.39 -5.26
CA GLN A 20 3.63 11.34 -5.33
C GLN A 20 2.49 11.63 -4.34
N PRO A 21 1.45 12.36 -4.74
CA PRO A 21 0.28 12.54 -3.90
C PRO A 21 -0.42 11.18 -3.70
N ALA A 22 -0.75 10.88 -2.45
CA ALA A 22 -1.51 9.67 -2.12
C ALA A 22 -2.97 9.84 -2.51
N LEU A 23 -3.57 8.80 -3.06
CA LEU A 23 -5.01 8.71 -3.22
C LEU A 23 -5.70 8.63 -1.84
N ASN A 24 -6.92 9.13 -1.75
CA ASN A 24 -7.66 9.16 -0.49
C ASN A 24 -8.39 7.83 -0.25
N TYR A 25 -7.72 6.89 0.42
CA TYR A 25 -8.35 5.66 0.93
C TYR A 25 -8.85 5.81 2.37
N GLY A 26 -8.77 7.01 2.94
CA GLY A 26 -9.23 7.33 4.28
C GLY A 26 -8.20 7.12 5.38
N PHE A 27 -8.67 7.37 6.57
CA PHE A 27 -7.93 7.24 7.82
C PHE A 27 -8.58 6.16 8.68
N TYR A 28 -7.78 5.24 9.23
CA TYR A 28 -8.30 4.22 10.14
C TYR A 28 -8.71 4.84 11.48
N LYS A 29 -7.91 5.81 11.96
CA LYS A 29 -8.20 6.61 13.15
C LYS A 29 -8.11 8.09 12.80
N PRO A 30 -9.19 8.71 12.28
CA PRO A 30 -9.20 10.14 12.00
C PRO A 30 -9.01 10.95 13.29
N ASP A 31 -8.25 12.05 13.20
CA ASP A 31 -8.15 13.03 14.28
C ASP A 31 -9.44 13.88 14.30
N PRO A 32 -10.21 13.89 15.39
CA PRO A 32 -11.48 14.63 15.47
C PRO A 32 -11.31 16.14 15.27
N ASN A 33 -10.11 16.68 15.50
CA ASN A 33 -9.81 18.10 15.29
C ASN A 33 -9.45 18.44 13.83
N LYS A 34 -9.31 17.42 12.97
CA LYS A 34 -8.92 17.59 11.57
C LYS A 34 -10.05 17.14 10.64
N LYS A 35 -11.01 18.01 10.41
CA LYS A 35 -12.22 17.72 9.60
C LYS A 35 -11.94 17.20 8.17
N TRP A 36 -10.73 17.42 7.66
CA TRP A 36 -10.30 16.93 6.36
C TRP A 36 -9.88 15.45 6.38
N GLN A 37 -9.63 14.87 7.56
CA GLN A 37 -9.37 13.45 7.70
C GLN A 37 -10.69 12.67 7.64
N GLN A 38 -10.95 12.04 6.52
CA GLN A 38 -12.13 11.23 6.33
C GLN A 38 -11.88 9.80 6.80
N PRO A 39 -12.80 9.16 7.53
CA PRO A 39 -12.71 7.73 7.82
C PRO A 39 -12.87 6.91 6.53
N MET A 40 -12.45 5.66 6.57
CA MET A 40 -12.44 4.77 5.39
C MET A 40 -13.84 4.57 4.78
N ASP A 41 -14.89 4.61 5.58
CA ASP A 41 -16.29 4.44 5.17
C ASP A 41 -16.95 5.71 4.66
N ALA A 42 -16.23 6.85 4.68
CA ALA A 42 -16.74 8.09 4.11
C ALA A 42 -16.90 8.01 2.58
N PRO A 43 -17.83 8.80 1.99
CA PRO A 43 -18.09 8.74 0.55
C PRO A 43 -16.88 8.96 -0.35
N GLY A 44 -15.95 9.84 0.03
CA GLY A 44 -14.74 10.12 -0.74
C GLY A 44 -13.80 8.90 -0.82
N PRO A 45 -13.33 8.32 0.30
CA PRO A 45 -12.55 7.10 0.31
C PRO A 45 -13.22 5.92 -0.38
N GLN A 46 -14.52 5.73 -0.20
CA GLN A 46 -15.27 4.68 -0.87
C GLN A 46 -15.32 4.87 -2.39
N ALA A 47 -15.50 6.10 -2.85
CA ALA A 47 -15.45 6.41 -4.29
C ALA A 47 -14.05 6.16 -4.87
N THR A 48 -12.99 6.48 -4.13
CA THR A 48 -11.61 6.19 -4.54
C THR A 48 -11.38 4.68 -4.67
N LEU A 49 -11.84 3.91 -3.70
CA LEU A 49 -11.73 2.45 -3.73
C LEU A 49 -12.50 1.85 -4.90
N GLN A 50 -13.71 2.33 -5.16
CA GLN A 50 -14.51 1.87 -6.30
C GLN A 50 -13.83 2.21 -7.63
N ALA A 51 -13.34 3.44 -7.79
CA ALA A 51 -12.60 3.83 -9.00
C ALA A 51 -11.36 2.95 -9.24
N MET A 52 -10.66 2.54 -8.18
CA MET A 52 -9.53 1.61 -8.32
C MET A 52 -9.98 0.20 -8.73
N LYS A 53 -11.10 -0.30 -8.19
CA LYS A 53 -11.69 -1.57 -8.66
C LYS A 53 -12.08 -1.50 -10.14
N ASP A 54 -12.59 -0.37 -10.61
CA ASP A 54 -12.95 -0.15 -12.01
C ASP A 54 -11.70 -0.15 -12.91
N VAL A 55 -10.59 0.47 -12.45
CA VAL A 55 -9.30 0.41 -13.13
C VAL A 55 -8.77 -1.02 -13.21
N MET A 56 -8.88 -1.79 -12.13
CA MET A 56 -8.47 -3.20 -12.13
C MET A 56 -9.34 -4.02 -13.10
N ALA A 57 -10.66 -3.83 -13.09
CA ALA A 57 -11.56 -4.50 -14.03
C ALA A 57 -11.20 -4.19 -15.47
N PHE A 58 -10.95 -2.94 -15.81
CA PHE A 58 -10.55 -2.52 -17.15
C PHE A 58 -9.34 -3.30 -17.69
N TRP A 59 -8.27 -3.42 -16.89
CA TRP A 59 -7.07 -4.13 -17.33
C TRP A 59 -7.26 -5.64 -17.39
N LEU A 60 -8.03 -6.23 -16.47
CA LEU A 60 -8.33 -7.66 -16.49
C LEU A 60 -9.22 -8.03 -17.69
N GLU A 61 -10.17 -7.18 -18.06
CA GLU A 61 -10.99 -7.34 -19.27
C GLU A 61 -10.16 -7.25 -20.56
N LEU A 62 -9.07 -6.48 -20.55
CA LEU A 62 -8.12 -6.43 -21.65
C LEU A 62 -7.15 -7.62 -21.70
N GLY A 63 -7.22 -8.54 -20.72
CA GLY A 63 -6.45 -9.78 -20.73
C GLY A 63 -5.22 -9.78 -19.81
N CYS A 64 -5.11 -8.86 -18.88
CA CYS A 64 -4.10 -8.98 -17.82
C CYS A 64 -4.42 -10.16 -16.90
N ASP A 65 -3.39 -10.88 -16.42
CA ASP A 65 -3.54 -12.01 -15.51
C ASP A 65 -3.55 -11.61 -14.03
N GLY A 66 -3.26 -10.36 -13.71
CA GLY A 66 -3.24 -9.85 -12.33
C GLY A 66 -2.41 -8.60 -12.15
N PHE A 67 -2.07 -8.30 -10.89
CA PHE A 67 -1.40 -7.05 -10.51
C PHE A 67 -0.27 -7.28 -9.53
N ARG A 68 0.83 -6.59 -9.75
CA ARG A 68 1.77 -6.22 -8.69
C ARG A 68 1.31 -4.89 -8.11
N VAL A 69 1.13 -4.86 -6.82
CA VAL A 69 0.60 -3.69 -6.10
C VAL A 69 1.72 -2.99 -5.37
N ASP A 70 2.01 -1.78 -5.80
CA ASP A 70 3.00 -0.89 -5.20
C ASP A 70 2.56 -0.41 -3.82
N MET A 71 3.47 -0.41 -2.84
CA MET A 71 3.24 0.13 -1.50
C MET A 71 1.95 -0.37 -0.84
N ALA A 72 1.60 -1.64 -1.01
CA ALA A 72 0.31 -2.22 -0.61
C ALA A 72 -0.02 -2.05 0.88
N GLY A 73 0.99 -2.00 1.75
CA GLY A 73 0.82 -1.87 3.19
C GLY A 73 0.55 -0.44 3.71
N SER A 74 0.55 0.58 2.84
CA SER A 74 0.56 1.99 3.28
C SER A 74 -0.61 2.84 2.80
N LEU A 75 -1.67 2.23 2.28
CA LEU A 75 -2.77 2.96 1.64
C LEU A 75 -3.63 3.74 2.63
N VAL A 76 -4.08 3.10 3.70
CA VAL A 76 -4.88 3.73 4.74
C VAL A 76 -3.96 4.50 5.69
N LYS A 77 -4.37 5.69 6.09
CA LYS A 77 -3.55 6.56 6.95
C LYS A 77 -3.95 6.41 8.43
N HIS A 78 -3.02 6.72 9.35
CA HIS A 78 -3.16 6.50 10.79
C HIS A 78 -3.60 5.07 11.15
N ASP A 79 -2.98 4.10 10.49
CA ASP A 79 -3.27 2.66 10.58
C ASP A 79 -2.02 1.89 11.01
N GLU A 80 -1.55 2.12 12.23
CA GLU A 80 -0.29 1.60 12.77
C GLU A 80 -0.19 0.07 12.70
N ASN A 81 -1.31 -0.63 12.87
CA ASN A 81 -1.37 -2.09 12.79
C ASN A 81 -1.83 -2.60 11.42
N GLN A 82 -2.00 -1.72 10.45
CA GLN A 82 -2.44 -2.01 9.09
C GLN A 82 -3.79 -2.74 8.98
N LYS A 83 -4.62 -2.67 10.03
CA LYS A 83 -5.94 -3.33 10.06
C LYS A 83 -6.88 -2.77 8.98
N GLY A 84 -6.94 -1.46 8.85
CA GLY A 84 -7.76 -0.81 7.82
C GLY A 84 -7.26 -1.13 6.42
N THR A 85 -5.94 -1.19 6.23
CA THR A 85 -5.32 -1.60 4.95
C THR A 85 -5.66 -3.05 4.62
N ILE A 86 -5.61 -3.95 5.60
CA ILE A 86 -6.03 -5.36 5.43
C ILE A 86 -7.51 -5.45 5.07
N GLU A 87 -8.39 -4.72 5.75
CA GLU A 87 -9.82 -4.67 5.44
C GLU A 87 -10.10 -4.16 4.02
N LEU A 88 -9.40 -3.12 3.60
CA LEU A 88 -9.48 -2.59 2.23
C LEU A 88 -9.12 -3.67 1.20
N TRP A 89 -8.03 -4.38 1.41
CA TRP A 89 -7.61 -5.43 0.47
C TRP A 89 -8.52 -6.63 0.48
N LYS A 90 -9.09 -7.03 1.62
CA LYS A 90 -10.14 -8.07 1.69
C LYS A 90 -11.36 -7.70 0.83
N ASP A 91 -11.73 -6.42 0.80
CA ASP A 91 -12.84 -5.95 -0.03
C ASP A 91 -12.48 -5.97 -1.54
N VAL A 92 -11.27 -5.57 -1.89
CA VAL A 92 -10.76 -5.71 -3.27
C VAL A 92 -10.69 -7.19 -3.67
N ARG A 93 -10.18 -8.06 -2.80
CA ARG A 93 -10.09 -9.50 -3.05
C ARG A 93 -11.47 -10.11 -3.30
N LYS A 94 -12.45 -9.77 -2.49
CA LYS A 94 -13.84 -10.22 -2.67
C LYS A 94 -14.40 -9.81 -4.04
N PHE A 95 -14.13 -8.59 -4.47
CA PHE A 95 -14.52 -8.10 -5.79
C PHE A 95 -13.86 -8.93 -6.90
N LEU A 96 -12.55 -9.20 -6.80
CA LEU A 96 -11.83 -10.00 -7.78
C LEU A 96 -12.32 -11.44 -7.82
N ASP A 97 -12.55 -12.08 -6.67
CA ASP A 97 -13.05 -13.45 -6.60
C ASP A 97 -14.41 -13.61 -7.28
N GLN A 98 -15.24 -12.57 -7.23
CA GLN A 98 -16.57 -12.60 -7.87
C GLN A 98 -16.52 -12.41 -9.38
N LYS A 99 -15.66 -11.51 -9.87
CA LYS A 99 -15.63 -11.12 -11.29
C LYS A 99 -14.47 -11.72 -12.07
N PHE A 100 -13.33 -11.89 -11.43
CA PHE A 100 -12.06 -12.31 -12.05
C PHE A 100 -11.33 -13.35 -11.19
N PRO A 101 -11.93 -14.52 -10.94
CA PRO A 101 -11.42 -15.48 -9.94
C PRO A 101 -10.04 -16.06 -10.27
N LYS A 102 -9.54 -15.85 -11.48
CA LYS A 102 -8.20 -16.28 -11.90
C LYS A 102 -7.13 -15.18 -11.76
N ALA A 103 -7.54 -13.95 -11.38
CA ALA A 103 -6.60 -12.85 -11.28
C ALA A 103 -5.63 -13.06 -10.11
N ALA A 104 -4.34 -12.95 -10.40
CA ALA A 104 -3.29 -13.03 -9.40
C ALA A 104 -3.02 -11.67 -8.77
N MET A 105 -2.69 -11.66 -7.47
CA MET A 105 -2.27 -10.45 -6.76
C MET A 105 -0.96 -10.68 -6.03
N ILE A 106 0.00 -9.81 -6.30
CA ILE A 106 1.32 -9.80 -5.67
C ILE A 106 1.48 -8.44 -4.99
N SER A 107 1.74 -8.44 -3.70
CA SER A 107 1.96 -7.18 -2.97
C SER A 107 3.45 -6.81 -2.92
N GLU A 108 3.71 -5.53 -2.95
CA GLU A 108 4.93 -4.95 -2.40
C GLU A 108 4.60 -4.46 -0.98
N TRP A 109 4.70 -5.36 -0.02
CA TRP A 109 4.36 -5.07 1.38
C TRP A 109 5.55 -5.35 2.31
N GLY A 110 6.19 -6.50 2.13
CA GLY A 110 7.30 -6.93 2.94
C GLY A 110 6.89 -7.50 4.30
N GLU A 111 5.60 -7.77 4.49
CA GLU A 111 5.02 -8.41 5.67
C GLU A 111 4.04 -9.50 5.20
N PRO A 112 4.56 -10.69 4.87
CA PRO A 112 3.78 -11.75 4.21
C PRO A 112 2.54 -12.20 4.97
N ASP A 113 2.58 -12.21 6.29
CA ASP A 113 1.45 -12.55 7.16
C ASP A 113 0.26 -11.59 6.95
N LYS A 114 0.50 -10.29 6.94
CA LYS A 114 -0.52 -9.27 6.69
C LYS A 114 -0.99 -9.26 5.24
N SER A 115 -0.07 -9.44 4.32
CA SER A 115 -0.38 -9.53 2.89
C SER A 115 -1.34 -10.68 2.60
N ILE A 116 -1.05 -11.87 3.08
CA ILE A 116 -1.91 -13.04 2.93
C ILE A 116 -3.25 -12.84 3.66
N GLU A 117 -3.23 -12.25 4.86
CA GLU A 117 -4.46 -11.89 5.56
C GLU A 117 -5.32 -10.91 4.74
N GLY A 118 -4.71 -9.97 4.03
CA GLY A 118 -5.37 -9.04 3.11
C GLY A 118 -5.91 -9.68 1.84
N GLY A 119 -5.56 -10.95 1.56
CA GLY A 119 -6.05 -11.70 0.41
C GLY A 119 -5.12 -11.71 -0.81
N PHE A 120 -3.87 -11.29 -0.66
CA PHE A 120 -2.87 -11.45 -1.70
C PHE A 120 -2.45 -12.92 -1.84
N HIS A 121 -2.02 -13.31 -3.03
CA HIS A 121 -1.48 -14.64 -3.28
C HIS A 121 -0.01 -14.75 -2.92
N MET A 122 0.71 -13.64 -3.08
CA MET A 122 2.14 -13.56 -2.90
C MET A 122 2.51 -12.18 -2.34
N ASP A 123 3.58 -12.17 -1.57
CA ASP A 123 4.30 -10.97 -1.17
C ASP A 123 5.77 -11.17 -1.49
N PHE A 124 6.54 -10.13 -1.69
CA PHE A 124 7.97 -10.25 -1.78
C PHE A 124 8.64 -9.43 -0.68
N LEU A 125 9.69 -10.01 -0.11
CA LEU A 125 10.43 -9.40 0.95
C LEU A 125 11.26 -8.24 0.40
N LEU A 126 11.12 -7.10 1.06
CA LEU A 126 11.95 -5.94 0.79
C LEU A 126 13.33 -6.13 1.42
N HIS A 127 14.31 -5.33 0.99
CA HIS A 127 15.68 -5.41 1.54
C HIS A 127 15.79 -4.87 2.97
N PHE A 128 14.73 -4.29 3.51
CA PHE A 128 14.60 -3.80 4.89
C PHE A 128 13.42 -4.49 5.59
N GLY A 129 13.24 -4.21 6.86
CA GLY A 129 12.16 -4.80 7.66
C GLY A 129 12.44 -6.28 7.99
N PRO A 130 11.43 -7.12 8.04
CA PRO A 130 11.54 -8.49 8.54
C PRO A 130 12.40 -9.43 7.67
N SER A 131 12.78 -9.02 6.45
CA SER A 131 13.60 -9.84 5.57
C SER A 131 15.05 -9.98 6.02
N HIS A 132 15.55 -9.04 6.78
CA HIS A 132 16.97 -8.96 7.18
C HIS A 132 17.99 -8.98 6.03
N TYR A 133 17.56 -8.72 4.78
CA TYR A 133 18.48 -8.68 3.63
C TYR A 133 19.56 -7.60 3.78
N ASN A 134 19.25 -6.47 4.43
CA ASN A 134 20.24 -5.45 4.71
C ASN A 134 21.32 -5.98 5.66
N ASP A 135 20.93 -6.76 6.66
CA ASP A 135 21.86 -7.34 7.63
C ASP A 135 22.78 -8.38 6.96
N LEU A 136 22.19 -9.15 6.01
CA LEU A 136 22.94 -10.17 5.27
C LEU A 136 23.89 -9.56 4.22
N PHE A 137 23.39 -8.60 3.41
CA PHE A 137 24.11 -8.13 2.22
C PHE A 137 24.73 -6.75 2.38
N ARG A 138 24.25 -5.93 3.28
CA ARG A 138 24.68 -4.55 3.42
C ARG A 138 25.19 -4.19 4.80
N CYS A 139 24.90 -4.92 5.86
CA CYS A 139 25.30 -4.64 7.23
C CYS A 139 25.72 -3.16 7.48
N GLU A 140 26.30 -2.81 8.59
CA GLU A 140 26.74 -1.42 8.86
C GLU A 140 27.83 -0.93 7.90
N ASN A 141 28.63 -1.85 7.36
CA ASN A 141 29.62 -1.58 6.33
C ASN A 141 29.25 -2.30 5.03
N PRO A 142 29.59 -1.76 3.84
CA PRO A 142 29.32 -2.42 2.59
C PRO A 142 29.85 -3.86 2.60
N TYR A 143 29.05 -4.84 2.20
CA TYR A 143 29.41 -6.27 2.25
C TYR A 143 30.69 -6.61 1.46
N PHE A 144 31.04 -5.79 0.49
CA PHE A 144 32.25 -5.90 -0.31
C PHE A 144 33.47 -5.20 0.33
N SER A 145 33.33 -4.53 1.48
CA SER A 145 34.44 -4.00 2.23
C SER A 145 35.06 -5.12 3.10
N ALA A 146 36.35 -5.01 3.43
CA ALA A 146 37.02 -5.98 4.32
C ALA A 146 36.38 -6.05 5.72
N GLU A 147 35.64 -5.03 6.09
CA GLU A 147 34.91 -4.88 7.37
C GLU A 147 33.43 -5.25 7.24
N GLY A 148 32.97 -5.46 6.02
CA GLY A 148 31.60 -5.90 5.73
C GLY A 148 31.44 -7.34 6.19
N LYS A 149 30.64 -7.51 7.24
CA LYS A 149 30.25 -8.83 7.71
C LYS A 149 28.80 -9.02 7.35
N GLY A 150 28.53 -9.73 6.27
CA GLY A 150 27.19 -10.28 6.07
C GLY A 150 26.88 -11.11 7.31
N SER A 151 25.92 -10.67 8.11
CA SER A 151 25.41 -11.49 9.21
C SER A 151 24.22 -12.27 8.70
N ALA A 152 24.34 -13.58 8.70
CA ALA A 152 23.21 -14.49 8.57
C ALA A 152 22.53 -14.65 9.92
#